data_6c444c6d117fda9e0d12670e854891a0
#
_entry.id   6c444c6d117fda9e0d12670e854891a0
#
_cell.length_a   1.000
_cell.length_b   1.000
_cell.length_c   1.000
_cell.angle_alpha   90.00
_cell.angle_beta   90.00
_cell.angle_gamma   90.00
#
_symmetry.space_group_name_H-M   'P 1'
#
loop_
_entity.id
_entity.type
_entity.pdbx_description
1 polymer ?
#
loop_
_entity_poly.entity_id
_entity_poly.type
_entity_poly.pdbx_seq_one_letter_code
_entity_poly.pdbx_strand_id
1 'polypeptide(L)'
;MGLKDTLKHAWSAFSKSTDDRFADFGAGAVSYGSTPPQRQRSRVGNDRGTIISSIYTRLSIDISQVDITHVKLDQNGRYKETINSFLNECLTLDANLDQSAIAFKQDLAQTLFEEGVIAIVPVETDINPNVSMAYDIKELRIGKIVKWFPNKVTMSVYDQETGKRDEVTMLKQHVAIVENPLYSVMNEPNGTLQRLVRKLSLLDSIDEAAGSGKLDLIIQLPYVIKSEARRQQANNRRQDIEDQLKNGKYGIAYTDGTERITQLNRPAENNMLAQIEKLESSLYSQLGLTAGVFNGTASEAEMLNYNNRTIKPILKAVTQEMKRKFLSKTSRSKTHGHSIMFNVDAFSLMPISAIADIGDKFIRNKILTPNEIRGILGFAPSSDETADQLNNPNMPNEEPPNGPATPPDPTPPEAT
;
A
#
# COMPACT_ATOMS: atom_id res chain seq x y z
N MET A 1 19.47 -29.65 -17.68
CA MET A 1 18.37 -29.41 -16.73
C MET A 1 17.61 -28.21 -17.23
N GLY A 2 16.39 -28.40 -17.67
CA GLY A 2 15.65 -27.38 -18.41
C GLY A 2 14.96 -26.40 -17.48
N LEU A 3 14.74 -25.17 -17.97
CA LEU A 3 14.03 -24.06 -17.29
C LEU A 3 12.67 -24.47 -16.66
N LYS A 4 12.03 -25.53 -17.20
CA LYS A 4 10.77 -26.08 -16.67
C LYS A 4 10.91 -26.81 -15.33
N ASP A 5 12.10 -27.29 -14.98
CA ASP A 5 12.31 -27.99 -13.72
C ASP A 5 12.58 -27.03 -12.55
N THR A 6 13.12 -25.85 -12.82
CA THR A 6 13.35 -24.81 -11.80
C THR A 6 12.05 -24.13 -11.35
N LEU A 7 11.12 -23.91 -12.28
CA LEU A 7 9.79 -23.35 -11.99
C LEU A 7 8.90 -24.27 -11.14
N LYS A 8 9.03 -25.59 -11.33
CA LYS A 8 8.32 -26.56 -10.49
C LYS A 8 8.89 -26.69 -9.09
N HIS A 9 10.14 -26.34 -8.85
CA HIS A 9 10.77 -26.52 -7.55
C HIS A 9 10.36 -25.48 -6.51
N ALA A 10 10.16 -24.23 -6.87
CA ALA A 10 9.69 -23.21 -5.92
C ALA A 10 8.24 -23.46 -5.51
N TRP A 11 7.34 -23.63 -6.47
CA TRP A 11 5.92 -23.89 -6.19
C TRP A 11 5.66 -25.26 -5.57
N SER A 12 6.30 -26.34 -6.06
CA SER A 12 6.13 -27.68 -5.50
C SER A 12 6.77 -27.86 -4.12
N ALA A 13 7.79 -27.08 -3.77
CA ALA A 13 8.34 -27.09 -2.42
C ALA A 13 7.36 -26.50 -1.39
N PHE A 14 6.47 -25.62 -1.81
CA PHE A 14 5.43 -25.03 -0.98
C PHE A 14 4.12 -25.84 -1.00
N SER A 15 3.80 -26.56 -2.07
CA SER A 15 2.54 -27.28 -2.24
C SER A 15 2.57 -28.76 -1.80
N LYS A 16 3.74 -29.36 -1.57
CA LYS A 16 3.84 -30.74 -1.06
C LYS A 16 3.51 -30.85 0.43
N SER A 17 2.24 -30.73 0.73
CA SER A 17 1.63 -31.31 1.92
C SER A 17 0.32 -31.96 1.50
N THR A 18 0.37 -33.29 1.29
CA THR A 18 -0.79 -34.18 1.24
C THR A 18 -1.86 -33.93 0.17
N ASP A 19 -1.71 -34.44 -1.05
CA ASP A 19 -2.60 -35.45 -1.60
C ASP A 19 -2.09 -35.94 -2.98
N ASP A 20 -1.90 -37.23 -3.11
CA ASP A 20 -1.49 -37.97 -4.33
C ASP A 20 -2.64 -38.05 -5.37
N ARG A 21 -3.21 -36.92 -5.83
CA ARG A 21 -4.29 -36.94 -6.82
C ARG A 21 -4.13 -35.99 -8.01
N PHE A 22 -2.93 -35.53 -8.31
CA PHE A 22 -2.68 -34.77 -9.54
C PHE A 22 -1.67 -35.43 -10.47
N ALA A 23 -1.83 -36.73 -10.67
CA ALA A 23 -1.21 -37.46 -11.76
C ALA A 23 -2.31 -37.78 -12.77
N ASP A 24 -2.74 -36.80 -13.56
CA ASP A 24 -3.24 -37.02 -14.92
C ASP A 24 -3.86 -35.70 -15.47
N PHE A 25 -3.06 -34.85 -16.08
CA PHE A 25 -3.58 -33.95 -17.10
C PHE A 25 -2.69 -34.04 -18.33
N GLY A 26 -3.17 -34.93 -19.21
CA GLY A 26 -2.64 -35.11 -20.55
C GLY A 26 -2.65 -33.81 -21.34
N ALA A 27 -1.62 -33.64 -22.16
CA ALA A 27 -1.51 -32.63 -23.18
C ALA A 27 -2.77 -32.60 -24.07
N GLY A 28 -3.67 -31.68 -23.79
CA GLY A 28 -4.89 -31.43 -24.55
C GLY A 28 -4.73 -30.22 -25.45
N ALA A 29 -4.85 -30.44 -26.71
CA ALA A 29 -4.85 -29.58 -27.87
C ALA A 29 -5.17 -28.11 -27.64
N VAL A 30 -4.33 -27.25 -28.20
CA VAL A 30 -4.56 -25.81 -28.39
C VAL A 30 -5.79 -25.64 -29.29
N SER A 31 -6.92 -25.32 -28.70
CA SER A 31 -8.10 -24.91 -29.45
C SER A 31 -7.97 -23.44 -29.82
N TYR A 32 -7.82 -23.16 -31.10
CA TYR A 32 -7.94 -21.82 -31.67
C TYR A 32 -9.37 -21.32 -31.47
N GLY A 33 -9.58 -20.39 -30.53
CA GLY A 33 -10.89 -19.74 -30.36
C GLY A 33 -11.38 -19.52 -28.92
N SER A 34 -10.61 -19.83 -27.89
CA SER A 34 -10.98 -19.41 -26.54
C SER A 34 -10.62 -17.93 -26.35
N THR A 35 -11.61 -17.11 -26.15
CA THR A 35 -11.45 -15.75 -25.61
C THR A 35 -10.54 -15.86 -24.38
N PRO A 36 -9.41 -15.14 -24.32
CA PRO A 36 -8.58 -15.18 -23.13
C PRO A 36 -9.47 -14.82 -21.93
N PRO A 37 -9.33 -15.51 -20.80
CA PRO A 37 -10.11 -15.16 -19.62
C PRO A 37 -9.88 -13.68 -19.36
N GLN A 38 -10.93 -12.92 -19.55
CA GLN A 38 -10.91 -11.48 -19.32
C GLN A 38 -10.49 -11.32 -17.87
N ARG A 39 -9.36 -10.69 -17.65
CA ARG A 39 -8.85 -10.35 -16.32
C ARG A 39 -9.91 -9.50 -15.65
N GLN A 40 -10.94 -10.13 -15.13
CA GLN A 40 -11.78 -9.49 -14.16
C GLN A 40 -10.84 -9.24 -12.97
N ARG A 41 -10.24 -8.05 -12.96
CA ARG A 41 -10.00 -7.42 -11.67
C ARG A 41 -11.36 -7.45 -11.03
N SER A 42 -11.60 -8.51 -10.26
CA SER A 42 -12.66 -8.51 -9.30
C SER A 42 -12.31 -7.33 -8.39
N ARG A 43 -12.76 -6.16 -8.78
CA ARG A 43 -13.19 -5.21 -7.78
C ARG A 43 -14.19 -6.06 -7.04
N VAL A 44 -13.76 -6.64 -5.97
CA VAL A 44 -14.66 -7.09 -4.94
C VAL A 44 -15.47 -5.84 -4.69
N GLY A 45 -16.65 -5.78 -5.27
CA GLY A 45 -17.69 -4.85 -4.93
C GLY A 45 -17.99 -5.17 -3.49
N ASN A 46 -17.12 -4.67 -2.67
CA ASN A 46 -17.33 -4.72 -1.27
C ASN A 46 -18.24 -3.54 -0.98
N ASP A 47 -19.30 -3.80 -0.27
CA ASP A 47 -20.18 -2.87 0.43
C ASP A 47 -19.42 -1.92 1.39
N ARG A 48 -18.18 -1.56 1.07
CA ARG A 48 -17.38 -0.58 1.79
C ARG A 48 -17.72 0.76 1.21
N GLY A 49 -18.28 1.61 2.02
CA GLY A 49 -18.70 2.94 1.63
C GLY A 49 -17.65 3.68 0.81
N THR A 50 -18.10 4.46 -0.13
CA THR A 50 -17.28 5.21 -1.08
C THR A 50 -16.21 6.06 -0.41
N ILE A 51 -16.51 6.65 0.75
CA ILE A 51 -15.60 7.49 1.55
C ILE A 51 -14.40 6.68 2.02
N ILE A 52 -14.62 5.50 2.60
CA ILE A 52 -13.55 4.64 3.14
C ILE A 52 -12.64 4.16 2.01
N SER A 53 -13.23 3.74 0.89
CA SER A 53 -12.47 3.30 -0.28
C SER A 53 -11.59 4.41 -0.85
N SER A 54 -12.10 5.65 -0.89
CA SER A 54 -11.35 6.81 -1.36
C SER A 54 -10.16 7.12 -0.46
N ILE A 55 -10.34 7.07 0.87
CA ILE A 55 -9.27 7.28 1.84
C ILE A 55 -8.19 6.20 1.70
N TYR A 56 -8.58 4.93 1.64
CA TYR A 56 -7.62 3.82 1.51
C TYR A 56 -6.85 3.88 0.19
N THR A 57 -7.53 4.24 -0.90
CA THR A 57 -6.89 4.41 -2.21
C THR A 57 -5.87 5.54 -2.16
N ARG A 58 -6.21 6.69 -1.57
CA ARG A 58 -5.28 7.81 -1.45
C ARG A 58 -4.04 7.45 -0.63
N LEU A 59 -4.25 6.87 0.57
CA LEU A 59 -3.16 6.39 1.41
C LEU A 59 -2.26 5.37 0.69
N SER A 60 -2.87 4.47 -0.08
CA SER A 60 -2.13 3.46 -0.84
C SER A 60 -1.29 4.05 -1.95
N ILE A 61 -1.79 5.08 -2.63
CA ILE A 61 -1.03 5.83 -3.63
C ILE A 61 0.17 6.52 -2.96
N ASP A 62 -0.04 7.22 -1.86
CA ASP A 62 1.03 7.95 -1.16
C ASP A 62 2.12 7.00 -0.63
N ILE A 63 1.75 5.83 -0.11
CA ILE A 63 2.70 4.79 0.31
C ILE A 63 3.46 4.22 -0.88
N SER A 64 2.80 4.01 -2.02
CA SER A 64 3.42 3.42 -3.21
C SER A 64 4.51 4.28 -3.84
N GLN A 65 4.46 5.59 -3.63
CA GLN A 65 5.45 6.55 -4.12
C GLN A 65 6.78 6.47 -3.36
N VAL A 66 6.80 5.90 -2.16
CA VAL A 66 8.02 5.82 -1.37
C VAL A 66 8.90 4.68 -1.86
N ASP A 67 10.17 4.97 -2.08
CA ASP A 67 11.15 3.98 -2.50
C ASP A 67 11.53 3.06 -1.35
N ILE A 68 11.42 1.76 -1.60
CA ILE A 68 11.90 0.70 -0.71
C ILE A 68 13.05 0.00 -1.43
N THR A 69 14.21 -0.07 -0.78
CA THR A 69 15.42 -0.61 -1.39
C THR A 69 16.14 -1.61 -0.48
N HIS A 70 16.82 -2.58 -1.10
CA HIS A 70 17.74 -3.49 -0.43
C HIS A 70 19.13 -2.85 -0.40
N VAL A 71 19.61 -2.56 0.81
CA VAL A 71 20.83 -1.78 1.02
C VAL A 71 21.82 -2.51 1.89
N LYS A 72 23.07 -2.07 1.81
CA LYS A 72 24.12 -2.44 2.72
C LYS A 72 24.45 -1.27 3.63
N LEU A 73 24.56 -1.54 4.90
CA LEU A 73 24.93 -0.59 5.93
C LEU A 73 26.39 -0.79 6.34
N ASP A 74 27.02 0.27 6.80
CA ASP A 74 28.34 0.22 7.43
C ASP A 74 28.27 -0.36 8.85
N GLN A 75 29.42 -0.47 9.54
CA GLN A 75 29.50 -0.98 10.91
C GLN A 75 28.76 -0.09 11.93
N ASN A 76 28.52 1.17 11.58
CA ASN A 76 27.79 2.16 12.39
C ASN A 76 26.30 2.19 12.09
N GLY A 77 25.82 1.37 11.13
CA GLY A 77 24.41 1.31 10.72
C GLY A 77 24.00 2.41 9.73
N ARG A 78 24.97 3.10 9.10
CA ARG A 78 24.71 4.12 8.09
C ARG A 78 24.62 3.48 6.71
N TYR A 79 23.84 4.08 5.82
CA TYR A 79 23.75 3.68 4.41
C TYR A 79 25.16 3.70 3.77
N LYS A 80 25.50 2.64 3.08
CA LYS A 80 26.74 2.51 2.33
C LYS A 80 26.48 2.41 0.83
N GLU A 81 25.69 1.44 0.41
CA GLU A 81 25.42 1.15 -1.00
C GLU A 81 24.11 0.40 -1.16
N THR A 82 23.47 0.53 -2.33
CA THR A 82 22.32 -0.29 -2.72
C THR A 82 22.81 -1.61 -3.29
N ILE A 83 22.20 -2.71 -2.84
CA ILE A 83 22.57 -4.06 -3.27
C ILE A 83 21.79 -4.40 -4.54
N ASN A 84 22.48 -4.76 -5.60
CA ASN A 84 21.87 -5.25 -6.82
C ASN A 84 21.49 -6.74 -6.63
N SER A 85 20.28 -7.00 -6.15
CA SER A 85 19.69 -8.32 -5.91
C SER A 85 18.34 -8.42 -6.59
N PHE A 86 17.84 -9.63 -6.84
CA PHE A 86 16.50 -9.82 -7.37
C PHE A 86 15.43 -9.23 -6.42
N LEU A 87 15.66 -9.34 -5.11
CA LEU A 87 14.77 -8.68 -4.14
C LEU A 87 14.73 -7.16 -4.35
N ASN A 88 15.87 -6.51 -4.64
CA ASN A 88 15.88 -5.08 -4.93
C ASN A 88 15.12 -4.76 -6.21
N GLU A 89 15.26 -5.57 -7.25
CA GLU A 89 14.51 -5.45 -8.50
C GLU A 89 13.00 -5.57 -8.26
N CYS A 90 12.57 -6.53 -7.44
CA CYS A 90 11.16 -6.67 -7.02
C CYS A 90 10.61 -5.42 -6.33
N LEU A 91 11.43 -4.70 -5.58
CA LEU A 91 11.02 -3.54 -4.79
C LEU A 91 11.07 -2.22 -5.58
N THR A 92 11.87 -2.16 -6.64
CA THR A 92 12.13 -0.93 -7.40
C THR A 92 11.56 -0.93 -8.82
N LEU A 93 11.49 -2.08 -9.47
CA LEU A 93 11.09 -2.20 -10.88
C LEU A 93 9.88 -3.13 -11.04
N ASP A 94 10.07 -4.44 -10.96
CA ASP A 94 9.08 -5.47 -11.25
C ASP A 94 8.91 -6.47 -10.11
N ALA A 95 7.81 -6.35 -9.38
CA ALA A 95 7.54 -7.23 -8.24
C ALA A 95 7.16 -8.65 -8.67
N ASN A 96 6.50 -8.78 -9.80
CA ASN A 96 6.10 -10.03 -10.43
C ASN A 96 5.65 -9.75 -11.87
N LEU A 97 5.37 -10.82 -12.64
CA LEU A 97 4.96 -10.73 -14.05
C LEU A 97 3.76 -9.78 -14.29
N ASP A 98 2.90 -9.60 -13.31
CA ASP A 98 1.64 -8.84 -13.42
C ASP A 98 1.73 -7.43 -12.85
N GLN A 99 2.70 -7.15 -11.98
CA GLN A 99 2.74 -5.91 -11.18
C GLN A 99 4.14 -5.31 -11.18
N SER A 100 4.23 -4.04 -11.57
CA SER A 100 5.41 -3.23 -11.28
C SER A 100 5.57 -3.03 -9.76
N ALA A 101 6.75 -2.61 -9.32
CA ALA A 101 7.02 -2.33 -7.90
C ALA A 101 6.03 -1.31 -7.29
N ILE A 102 5.64 -0.26 -8.04
CA ILE A 102 4.65 0.72 -7.60
C ILE A 102 3.28 0.07 -7.43
N ALA A 103 2.83 -0.71 -8.43
CA ALA A 103 1.54 -1.40 -8.38
C ALA A 103 1.49 -2.43 -7.23
N PHE A 104 2.59 -3.12 -6.98
CA PHE A 104 2.74 -4.04 -5.85
C PHE A 104 2.66 -3.31 -4.51
N LYS A 105 3.39 -2.19 -4.33
CA LYS A 105 3.34 -1.37 -3.11
C LYS A 105 1.94 -0.80 -2.87
N GLN A 106 1.23 -0.41 -3.93
CA GLN A 106 -0.15 0.06 -3.83
C GLN A 106 -1.10 -1.05 -3.40
N ASP A 107 -1.01 -2.25 -4.00
CA ASP A 107 -1.79 -3.43 -3.62
C ASP A 107 -1.50 -3.86 -2.18
N LEU A 108 -0.22 -3.84 -1.79
CA LEU A 108 0.23 -4.08 -0.41
C LEU A 108 -0.47 -3.14 0.57
N ALA A 109 -0.38 -1.84 0.33
CA ALA A 109 -0.95 -0.84 1.22
C ALA A 109 -2.48 -0.92 1.26
N GLN A 110 -3.15 -1.05 0.12
CA GLN A 110 -4.60 -1.15 0.05
C GLN A 110 -5.09 -2.40 0.78
N THR A 111 -4.49 -3.55 0.53
CA THR A 111 -4.86 -4.81 1.21
C THR A 111 -4.57 -4.71 2.72
N LEU A 112 -3.49 -4.04 3.12
CA LEU A 112 -3.15 -3.84 4.53
C LEU A 112 -4.18 -2.95 5.26
N PHE A 113 -4.71 -1.92 4.60
CA PHE A 113 -5.80 -1.12 5.16
C PHE A 113 -7.12 -1.88 5.20
N GLU A 114 -7.37 -2.72 4.20
CA GLU A 114 -8.60 -3.50 4.12
C GLU A 114 -8.66 -4.63 5.15
N GLU A 115 -7.61 -5.43 5.25
CA GLU A 115 -7.58 -6.64 6.06
C GLU A 115 -6.96 -6.43 7.45
N GLY A 116 -6.16 -5.37 7.62
CA GLY A 116 -5.43 -5.08 8.85
C GLY A 116 -4.15 -5.91 9.02
N VAL A 117 -4.11 -7.11 8.48
CA VAL A 117 -2.95 -8.00 8.50
C VAL A 117 -2.82 -8.68 7.14
N ILE A 118 -1.63 -8.66 6.58
CA ILE A 118 -1.34 -9.28 5.27
C ILE A 118 -0.07 -10.12 5.33
N ALA A 119 0.11 -10.92 4.30
CA ALA A 119 1.32 -11.68 4.07
C ALA A 119 2.00 -11.21 2.78
N ILE A 120 3.29 -10.88 2.83
CA ILE A 120 4.13 -10.71 1.66
C ILE A 120 4.79 -12.06 1.39
N VAL A 121 4.48 -12.63 0.23
CA VAL A 121 4.78 -14.01 -0.12
C VAL A 121 5.83 -14.03 -1.22
N PRO A 122 7.02 -14.63 -1.02
CA PRO A 122 7.94 -14.93 -2.09
C PRO A 122 7.36 -16.10 -2.89
N VAL A 123 7.10 -15.87 -4.17
CA VAL A 123 6.53 -16.89 -5.08
C VAL A 123 7.62 -17.61 -5.83
N GLU A 124 8.65 -16.88 -6.30
CA GLU A 124 9.82 -17.45 -6.93
C GLU A 124 11.10 -17.04 -6.21
N THR A 125 12.02 -18.01 -6.03
CA THR A 125 13.32 -17.83 -5.42
C THR A 125 14.40 -18.54 -6.24
N ASP A 126 15.64 -18.06 -6.17
CA ASP A 126 16.78 -18.69 -6.84
C ASP A 126 17.13 -20.07 -6.27
N ILE A 127 17.02 -20.23 -4.95
CA ILE A 127 17.30 -21.47 -4.21
C ILE A 127 16.07 -21.82 -3.38
N ASN A 128 15.82 -23.12 -3.20
CA ASN A 128 14.70 -23.58 -2.37
C ASN A 128 14.89 -23.13 -0.90
N PRO A 129 13.96 -22.33 -0.35
CA PRO A 129 14.04 -21.81 1.00
C PRO A 129 14.09 -22.87 2.11
N ASN A 130 13.60 -24.11 1.82
CA ASN A 130 13.65 -25.21 2.77
C ASN A 130 15.05 -25.86 2.85
N VAL A 131 15.90 -25.66 1.85
CA VAL A 131 17.26 -26.20 1.80
C VAL A 131 18.27 -25.20 2.33
N SER A 132 18.12 -23.91 2.01
CA SER A 132 19.02 -22.85 2.45
C SER A 132 18.25 -21.59 2.77
N MET A 133 18.67 -20.90 3.83
CA MET A 133 18.16 -19.55 4.16
C MET A 133 18.88 -18.42 3.37
N ALA A 134 19.88 -18.78 2.55
CA ALA A 134 20.61 -17.85 1.68
C ALA A 134 20.03 -17.90 0.25
N TYR A 135 18.77 -17.56 0.12
CA TYR A 135 18.07 -17.44 -1.17
C TYR A 135 17.83 -15.96 -1.50
N ASP A 136 17.75 -15.65 -2.78
CA ASP A 136 17.25 -14.37 -3.28
C ASP A 136 15.84 -14.53 -3.84
N ILE A 137 15.04 -13.48 -3.78
CA ILE A 137 13.62 -13.50 -4.13
C ILE A 137 13.45 -12.84 -5.49
N LYS A 138 12.89 -13.59 -6.44
CA LYS A 138 12.65 -13.12 -7.80
C LYS A 138 11.26 -12.58 -8.03
N GLU A 139 10.27 -13.09 -7.27
CA GLU A 139 8.88 -12.61 -7.35
C GLU A 139 8.24 -12.50 -5.98
N LEU A 140 7.47 -11.43 -5.79
CA LEU A 140 6.69 -11.16 -4.60
C LEU A 140 5.21 -11.01 -4.94
N ARG A 141 4.34 -11.54 -4.08
CA ARG A 141 2.88 -11.34 -4.16
C ARG A 141 2.28 -11.06 -2.79
N ILE A 142 1.09 -10.46 -2.80
CA ILE A 142 0.33 -10.19 -1.57
C ILE A 142 -0.67 -11.32 -1.34
N GLY A 143 -0.62 -11.90 -0.14
CA GLY A 143 -1.56 -12.91 0.34
C GLY A 143 -2.49 -12.37 1.42
N LYS A 144 -3.79 -12.65 1.29
CA LYS A 144 -4.78 -12.43 2.37
C LYS A 144 -4.76 -13.64 3.29
N ILE A 145 -4.62 -13.42 4.60
CA ILE A 145 -4.53 -14.49 5.57
C ILE A 145 -5.92 -15.08 5.82
N VAL A 146 -6.04 -16.40 5.60
CA VAL A 146 -7.31 -17.15 5.76
C VAL A 146 -7.32 -17.93 7.07
N LYS A 147 -6.22 -18.63 7.40
CA LYS A 147 -6.14 -19.48 8.60
C LYS A 147 -4.78 -19.35 9.28
N TRP A 148 -4.81 -19.36 10.60
CA TRP A 148 -3.62 -19.29 11.45
C TRP A 148 -3.34 -20.65 12.09
N PHE A 149 -2.07 -21.06 12.04
CA PHE A 149 -1.54 -22.22 12.76
C PHE A 149 -0.31 -21.80 13.58
N PRO A 150 0.13 -22.58 14.54
CA PRO A 150 1.30 -22.22 15.36
C PRO A 150 2.54 -21.87 14.52
N ASN A 151 2.93 -22.72 13.57
CA ASN A 151 4.15 -22.55 12.75
C ASN A 151 3.87 -22.27 11.27
N LYS A 152 2.61 -22.35 10.84
CA LYS A 152 2.18 -22.18 9.44
C LYS A 152 1.11 -21.09 9.35
N VAL A 153 0.88 -20.61 8.15
CA VAL A 153 -0.21 -19.69 7.82
C VAL A 153 -0.77 -20.07 6.45
N THR A 154 -2.09 -20.12 6.33
CA THR A 154 -2.78 -20.31 5.05
C THR A 154 -3.22 -18.94 4.54
N MET A 155 -2.88 -18.67 3.30
CA MET A 155 -3.11 -17.39 2.63
C MET A 155 -3.76 -17.62 1.29
N SER A 156 -4.63 -16.71 0.88
CA SER A 156 -5.16 -16.64 -0.47
C SER A 156 -4.25 -15.75 -1.31
N VAL A 157 -3.54 -16.33 -2.27
CA VAL A 157 -2.57 -15.67 -3.16
C VAL A 157 -3.05 -15.82 -4.59
N TYR A 158 -2.82 -14.79 -5.42
CA TYR A 158 -3.13 -14.87 -6.84
C TYR A 158 -2.10 -15.77 -7.54
N ASP A 159 -2.60 -16.77 -8.25
CA ASP A 159 -1.82 -17.67 -9.09
C ASP A 159 -1.90 -17.20 -10.55
N GLN A 160 -0.74 -16.98 -11.16
CA GLN A 160 -0.64 -16.52 -12.54
C GLN A 160 -0.96 -17.60 -13.57
N GLU A 161 -0.78 -18.87 -13.23
CA GLU A 161 -1.07 -19.99 -14.15
C GLU A 161 -2.57 -20.22 -14.29
N THR A 162 -3.30 -20.16 -13.17
CA THR A 162 -4.75 -20.39 -13.14
C THR A 162 -5.57 -19.11 -13.31
N GLY A 163 -4.97 -17.94 -13.10
CA GLY A 163 -5.65 -16.63 -13.12
C GLY A 163 -6.63 -16.44 -11.95
N LYS A 164 -6.54 -17.26 -10.91
CA LYS A 164 -7.41 -17.24 -9.73
C LYS A 164 -6.60 -17.07 -8.46
N ARG A 165 -7.30 -16.85 -7.36
CA ARG A 165 -6.69 -16.86 -6.03
C ARG A 165 -6.82 -18.24 -5.43
N ASP A 166 -5.69 -18.83 -5.08
CA ASP A 166 -5.61 -20.15 -4.46
C ASP A 166 -5.15 -20.06 -3.00
N GLU A 167 -5.61 -21.00 -2.18
CA GLU A 167 -5.20 -21.10 -0.79
C GLU A 167 -3.86 -21.85 -0.68
N VAL A 168 -2.82 -21.15 -0.27
CA VAL A 168 -1.47 -21.68 -0.07
C VAL A 168 -1.12 -21.69 1.40
N THR A 169 -0.60 -22.83 1.91
CA THR A 169 -0.13 -22.94 3.30
C THR A 169 1.39 -22.95 3.35
N MET A 170 1.98 -21.95 4.00
CA MET A 170 3.43 -21.80 4.13
C MET A 170 3.89 -21.72 5.59
N LEU A 171 5.18 -22.00 5.81
CA LEU A 171 5.81 -21.77 7.11
C LEU A 171 5.95 -20.26 7.37
N LYS A 172 5.59 -19.82 8.56
CA LYS A 172 5.70 -18.41 8.98
C LYS A 172 7.12 -17.85 8.91
N GLN A 173 8.14 -18.69 8.85
CA GLN A 173 9.52 -18.25 8.72
C GLN A 173 9.87 -17.70 7.32
N HIS A 174 9.15 -18.13 6.27
CA HIS A 174 9.42 -17.73 4.88
C HIS A 174 8.49 -16.62 4.37
N VAL A 175 7.55 -16.19 5.19
CA VAL A 175 6.53 -15.18 4.82
C VAL A 175 6.66 -13.98 5.73
N ALA A 176 6.67 -12.77 5.16
CA ALA A 176 6.62 -11.55 5.93
C ALA A 176 5.15 -11.21 6.25
N ILE A 177 4.78 -11.39 7.52
CA ILE A 177 3.42 -11.07 8.00
C ILE A 177 3.45 -9.66 8.56
N VAL A 178 2.75 -8.76 7.89
CA VAL A 178 2.71 -7.34 8.24
C VAL A 178 1.36 -7.03 8.88
N GLU A 179 1.41 -6.48 10.08
CA GLU A 179 0.24 -5.94 10.79
C GLU A 179 0.19 -4.42 10.61
N ASN A 180 -0.99 -3.88 10.38
CA ASN A 180 -1.17 -2.44 10.26
C ASN A 180 -1.02 -1.78 11.63
N PRO A 181 0.02 -0.97 11.86
CA PRO A 181 0.28 -0.39 13.18
C PRO A 181 -0.78 0.62 13.63
N LEU A 182 -1.65 1.08 12.72
CA LEU A 182 -2.69 2.05 13.05
C LEU A 182 -3.90 1.42 13.74
N TYR A 183 -4.17 0.12 13.50
CA TYR A 183 -5.36 -0.53 14.04
C TYR A 183 -5.27 -2.03 14.32
N SER A 184 -4.08 -2.59 14.28
CA SER A 184 -3.88 -4.00 14.60
C SER A 184 -2.61 -4.19 15.42
N VAL A 185 -2.72 -4.90 16.53
CA VAL A 185 -1.58 -5.34 17.34
C VAL A 185 -1.83 -6.78 17.73
N MET A 186 -0.87 -7.68 17.43
CA MET A 186 -0.95 -9.11 17.76
C MET A 186 -2.25 -9.79 17.27
N ASN A 187 -2.71 -9.44 16.06
CA ASN A 187 -4.00 -9.89 15.50
C ASN A 187 -5.26 -9.41 16.25
N GLU A 188 -5.10 -8.51 17.21
CA GLU A 188 -6.25 -7.89 17.87
C GLU A 188 -6.58 -6.56 17.18
N PRO A 189 -7.74 -6.45 16.54
CA PRO A 189 -8.11 -5.24 15.81
C PRO A 189 -8.37 -4.08 16.77
N ASN A 190 -8.01 -2.87 16.36
CA ASN A 190 -8.40 -1.64 17.05
C ASN A 190 -9.93 -1.48 16.99
N GLY A 191 -10.61 -1.79 18.09
CA GLY A 191 -12.07 -1.74 18.18
C GLY A 191 -12.66 -0.36 17.85
N THR A 192 -11.93 0.72 18.12
CA THR A 192 -12.38 2.09 17.83
C THR A 192 -12.44 2.33 16.32
N LEU A 193 -11.36 2.04 15.60
CA LEU A 193 -11.32 2.22 14.14
C LEU A 193 -12.36 1.32 13.45
N GLN A 194 -12.45 0.06 13.83
CA GLN A 194 -13.46 -0.85 13.27
C GLN A 194 -14.89 -0.37 13.51
N ARG A 195 -15.17 0.21 14.69
CA ARG A 195 -16.50 0.80 14.97
C ARG A 195 -16.78 2.00 14.07
N LEU A 196 -15.77 2.86 13.82
CA LEU A 196 -15.91 4.01 12.92
C LEU A 196 -16.18 3.54 11.49
N VAL A 197 -15.39 2.58 11.00
CA VAL A 197 -15.57 2.01 9.65
C VAL A 197 -16.97 1.39 9.50
N ARG A 198 -17.43 0.61 10.47
CA ARG A 198 -18.79 0.03 10.45
C ARG A 198 -19.88 1.10 10.44
N LYS A 199 -19.72 2.15 11.25
CA LYS A 199 -20.71 3.24 11.29
C LYS A 199 -20.76 4.00 9.97
N LEU A 200 -19.61 4.30 9.37
CA LEU A 200 -19.54 4.94 8.06
C LEU A 200 -20.18 4.05 6.98
N SER A 201 -19.83 2.76 6.91
CA SER A 201 -20.46 1.83 5.95
C SER A 201 -21.97 1.74 6.12
N LEU A 202 -22.47 1.79 7.37
CA LEU A 202 -23.89 1.80 7.62
C LEU A 202 -24.56 3.10 7.14
N LEU A 203 -23.92 4.24 7.37
CA LEU A 203 -24.43 5.53 6.92
C LEU A 203 -24.42 5.63 5.38
N ASP A 204 -23.33 5.17 4.74
CA ASP A 204 -23.27 5.11 3.27
C ASP A 204 -24.39 4.24 2.68
N SER A 205 -24.70 3.08 3.29
CA SER A 205 -25.79 2.22 2.84
C SER A 205 -27.17 2.86 3.04
N ILE A 206 -27.34 3.68 4.08
CA ILE A 206 -28.58 4.42 4.31
C ILE A 206 -28.71 5.58 3.34
N ASP A 207 -27.63 6.27 3.03
CA ASP A 207 -27.59 7.37 2.06
C ASP A 207 -27.90 6.85 0.64
N GLU A 208 -27.31 5.71 0.26
CA GLU A 208 -27.63 5.02 -1.00
C GLU A 208 -29.11 4.61 -1.05
N ALA A 209 -29.65 4.10 0.06
CA ALA A 209 -31.07 3.75 0.17
C ALA A 209 -31.97 4.99 0.08
N ALA A 210 -31.57 6.12 0.67
CA ALA A 210 -32.29 7.39 0.56
C ALA A 210 -32.21 7.98 -0.86
N GLY A 211 -31.02 7.95 -1.49
CA GLY A 211 -30.81 8.41 -2.87
C GLY A 211 -31.49 7.53 -3.92
N SER A 212 -31.79 6.27 -3.61
CA SER A 212 -32.49 5.35 -4.53
C SER A 212 -33.98 5.67 -4.75
N GLY A 213 -34.48 6.75 -4.13
CA GLY A 213 -35.90 7.14 -4.25
C GLY A 213 -36.89 6.16 -3.65
N LYS A 214 -36.42 5.24 -2.79
CA LYS A 214 -37.29 4.33 -2.05
C LYS A 214 -38.06 5.13 -1.00
N LEU A 215 -39.31 5.41 -1.28
CA LEU A 215 -40.22 6.08 -0.34
C LEU A 215 -40.69 5.05 0.70
N ASP A 216 -40.51 5.37 1.98
CA ASP A 216 -41.15 4.63 3.06
C ASP A 216 -42.64 5.03 3.10
N LEU A 217 -43.46 4.21 2.51
CA LEU A 217 -44.91 4.46 2.43
C LEU A 217 -45.67 3.43 3.28
N ILE A 218 -46.59 3.89 4.07
CA ILE A 218 -47.61 3.01 4.68
C ILE A 218 -48.88 3.11 3.81
N ILE A 219 -49.26 2.00 3.20
CA ILE A 219 -50.49 1.87 2.45
C ILE A 219 -51.52 1.23 3.35
N GLN A 220 -52.52 1.99 3.78
CA GLN A 220 -53.66 1.47 4.52
C GLN A 220 -54.74 1.00 3.54
N LEU A 221 -54.93 -0.31 3.50
CA LEU A 221 -55.96 -0.93 2.65
C LEU A 221 -57.30 -0.95 3.36
N PRO A 222 -58.41 -0.85 2.61
CA PRO A 222 -59.78 -0.80 3.18
C PRO A 222 -60.29 -2.17 3.67
N TYR A 223 -59.44 -3.18 3.64
CA TYR A 223 -59.82 -4.54 4.03
C TYR A 223 -58.74 -5.23 4.90
N VAL A 224 -59.17 -6.24 5.67
CA VAL A 224 -58.24 -7.02 6.51
C VAL A 224 -57.63 -8.18 5.72
N ILE A 225 -56.35 -8.35 5.79
CA ILE A 225 -55.61 -9.39 5.10
C ILE A 225 -55.64 -10.70 5.92
N LYS A 226 -56.71 -11.48 5.76
CA LYS A 226 -56.87 -12.77 6.48
C LYS A 226 -56.78 -13.99 5.55
N SER A 227 -56.87 -13.85 4.24
CA SER A 227 -56.83 -14.94 3.29
C SER A 227 -55.70 -14.75 2.30
N GLU A 228 -55.21 -15.85 1.66
CA GLU A 228 -54.14 -15.81 0.69
C GLU A 228 -54.55 -14.98 -0.56
N ALA A 229 -55.79 -15.07 -0.99
CA ALA A 229 -56.30 -14.25 -2.09
C ALA A 229 -56.21 -12.74 -1.77
N ARG A 230 -56.53 -12.32 -0.54
CA ARG A 230 -56.41 -10.91 -0.14
C ARG A 230 -54.97 -10.47 0.04
N ARG A 231 -54.05 -11.39 0.43
CA ARG A 231 -52.63 -11.11 0.48
C ARG A 231 -52.05 -10.87 -0.92
N GLN A 232 -52.50 -11.68 -1.88
CA GLN A 232 -52.12 -11.54 -3.29
C GLN A 232 -52.65 -10.22 -3.88
N GLN A 233 -53.86 -9.85 -3.56
CA GLN A 233 -54.48 -8.56 -3.94
C GLN A 233 -53.71 -7.36 -3.34
N ALA A 234 -53.30 -7.44 -2.10
CA ALA A 234 -52.44 -6.43 -1.43
C ALA A 234 -51.07 -6.30 -2.09
N ASN A 235 -50.45 -7.43 -2.45
CA ASN A 235 -49.15 -7.43 -3.15
C ASN A 235 -49.25 -6.83 -4.56
N ASN A 236 -50.31 -7.15 -5.32
CA ASN A 236 -50.54 -6.57 -6.62
C ASN A 236 -50.72 -5.04 -6.49
N ARG A 237 -51.51 -4.59 -5.51
CA ARG A 237 -51.69 -3.17 -5.26
C ARG A 237 -50.41 -2.44 -4.87
N ARG A 238 -49.57 -3.09 -4.08
CA ARG A 238 -48.22 -2.57 -3.77
C ARG A 238 -47.41 -2.39 -5.05
N GLN A 239 -47.35 -3.41 -5.90
CA GLN A 239 -46.62 -3.35 -7.17
C GLN A 239 -47.18 -2.23 -8.09
N ASP A 240 -48.48 -2.08 -8.19
CA ASP A 240 -49.10 -0.99 -8.99
C ASP A 240 -48.63 0.39 -8.51
N ILE A 241 -48.57 0.61 -7.21
CA ILE A 241 -48.11 1.88 -6.62
C ILE A 241 -46.62 2.07 -6.84
N GLU A 242 -45.79 1.01 -6.66
CA GLU A 242 -44.38 1.05 -6.97
C GLU A 242 -44.11 1.39 -8.45
N ASP A 243 -44.84 0.81 -9.35
CA ASP A 243 -44.71 1.04 -10.80
C ASP A 243 -45.19 2.45 -11.19
N GLN A 244 -46.26 2.96 -10.59
CA GLN A 244 -46.71 4.34 -10.79
C GLN A 244 -45.66 5.36 -10.29
N LEU A 245 -45.03 5.10 -9.15
CA LEU A 245 -44.00 5.96 -8.59
C LEU A 245 -42.70 5.91 -9.37
N LYS A 246 -42.29 4.72 -9.88
CA LYS A 246 -41.08 4.56 -10.70
C LYS A 246 -41.23 5.15 -12.10
N ASN A 247 -42.39 4.94 -12.72
CA ASN A 247 -42.62 5.36 -14.11
C ASN A 247 -43.28 6.76 -14.21
N GLY A 248 -43.80 7.29 -13.10
CA GLY A 248 -44.37 8.61 -13.02
C GLY A 248 -43.34 9.73 -13.09
N LYS A 249 -43.45 10.61 -14.09
CA LYS A 249 -42.52 11.74 -14.31
C LYS A 249 -42.39 12.70 -13.12
N TYR A 250 -43.32 12.64 -12.15
CA TYR A 250 -43.41 13.54 -10.99
C TYR A 250 -43.62 12.82 -9.65
N GLY A 251 -43.41 11.47 -9.58
CA GLY A 251 -43.58 10.72 -8.32
C GLY A 251 -45.03 10.75 -7.79
N ILE A 252 -46.03 10.82 -8.69
CA ILE A 252 -47.45 10.86 -8.35
C ILE A 252 -48.05 9.46 -8.53
N ALA A 253 -48.73 8.96 -7.51
CA ALA A 253 -49.52 7.74 -7.58
C ALA A 253 -50.99 8.04 -7.34
N TYR A 254 -51.87 7.32 -8.02
CA TYR A 254 -53.30 7.43 -7.82
C TYR A 254 -53.77 6.44 -6.73
N THR A 255 -54.58 6.92 -5.80
CA THR A 255 -55.19 6.10 -4.74
C THR A 255 -56.72 6.10 -4.87
N ASP A 256 -57.34 4.98 -4.48
CA ASP A 256 -58.78 4.91 -4.32
C ASP A 256 -59.19 5.71 -3.07
N GLY A 257 -60.39 6.34 -3.10
CA GLY A 257 -60.86 7.17 -2.00
C GLY A 257 -61.00 6.47 -0.63
N THR A 258 -60.88 5.14 -0.61
CA THR A 258 -60.91 4.30 0.58
C THR A 258 -59.50 3.88 1.06
N GLU A 259 -58.48 4.18 0.26
CA GLU A 259 -57.08 3.90 0.60
C GLU A 259 -56.40 5.15 1.19
N ARG A 260 -55.56 4.97 2.17
CA ARG A 260 -54.75 6.07 2.72
C ARG A 260 -53.30 5.73 2.58
N ILE A 261 -52.55 6.55 1.84
CA ILE A 261 -51.13 6.50 1.73
C ILE A 261 -50.54 7.54 2.69
N THR A 262 -49.72 7.10 3.64
CA THR A 262 -49.03 7.98 4.54
C THR A 262 -47.54 7.85 4.23
N GLN A 263 -46.91 8.92 3.79
CA GLN A 263 -45.49 8.99 3.63
C GLN A 263 -44.87 9.17 5.02
N LEU A 264 -43.96 8.26 5.38
CA LEU A 264 -43.18 8.41 6.58
C LEU A 264 -42.04 9.39 6.27
N ASN A 265 -42.24 10.66 6.58
CA ASN A 265 -41.17 11.61 6.60
C ASN A 265 -40.21 11.22 7.73
N ARG A 266 -39.05 10.69 7.37
CA ARG A 266 -37.96 10.56 8.35
C ARG A 266 -37.25 11.92 8.43
N PRO A 267 -37.30 12.64 9.57
CA PRO A 267 -36.53 13.86 9.75
C PRO A 267 -35.03 13.59 9.92
N ALA A 268 -34.53 12.54 9.23
CA ALA A 268 -33.21 11.99 9.44
C ALA A 268 -32.13 12.66 8.57
N GLU A 269 -32.52 13.28 7.45
CA GLU A 269 -31.55 13.69 6.43
C GLU A 269 -30.56 14.76 6.91
N ASN A 270 -31.03 15.81 7.58
CA ASN A 270 -30.15 16.89 8.06
C ASN A 270 -29.22 16.45 9.21
N ASN A 271 -29.64 15.46 10.02
CA ASN A 271 -28.83 14.98 11.15
C ASN A 271 -27.86 13.88 10.70
N MET A 272 -28.14 13.20 9.60
CA MET A 272 -27.26 12.17 9.04
C MET A 272 -26.01 12.77 8.39
N LEU A 273 -26.15 13.82 7.57
CA LEU A 273 -25.02 14.51 6.96
C LEU A 273 -24.04 15.00 8.03
N ALA A 274 -24.54 15.65 9.08
CA ALA A 274 -23.69 16.10 10.20
C ALA A 274 -23.02 14.91 10.95
N GLN A 275 -23.68 13.75 11.01
CA GLN A 275 -23.07 12.56 11.60
C GLN A 275 -22.00 11.96 10.70
N ILE A 276 -22.19 11.94 9.38
CA ILE A 276 -21.20 11.50 8.39
C ILE A 276 -19.97 12.37 8.50
N GLU A 277 -20.09 13.69 8.42
CA GLU A 277 -18.99 14.64 8.55
C GLU A 277 -18.21 14.46 9.86
N LYS A 278 -18.91 14.26 10.97
CA LYS A 278 -18.27 14.01 12.27
C LYS A 278 -17.51 12.67 12.32
N LEU A 279 -18.06 11.63 11.73
CA LEU A 279 -17.42 10.32 11.67
C LEU A 279 -16.23 10.32 10.69
N GLU A 280 -16.35 11.00 9.58
CA GLU A 280 -15.28 11.23 8.61
C GLU A 280 -14.11 11.99 9.28
N SER A 281 -14.40 13.10 9.96
CA SER A 281 -13.39 13.83 10.73
C SER A 281 -12.73 12.97 11.81
N SER A 282 -13.50 12.11 12.47
CA SER A 282 -12.97 11.16 13.45
C SER A 282 -12.09 10.10 12.80
N LEU A 283 -12.43 9.64 11.60
CA LEU A 283 -11.62 8.69 10.83
C LEU A 283 -10.32 9.33 10.38
N TYR A 284 -10.36 10.55 9.85
CA TYR A 284 -9.16 11.31 9.51
C TYR A 284 -8.23 11.47 10.71
N SER A 285 -8.77 11.83 11.87
CA SER A 285 -7.98 11.97 13.09
C SER A 285 -7.33 10.65 13.54
N GLN A 286 -8.02 9.53 13.39
CA GLN A 286 -7.50 8.19 13.71
C GLN A 286 -6.38 7.75 12.75
N LEU A 287 -6.52 8.09 11.47
CA LEU A 287 -5.53 7.78 10.44
C LEU A 287 -4.40 8.83 10.37
N GLY A 288 -4.47 9.88 11.17
CA GLY A 288 -3.48 10.98 11.15
C GLY A 288 -3.57 11.86 9.90
N LEU A 289 -4.72 11.89 9.25
CA LEU A 289 -5.03 12.73 8.11
C LEU A 289 -5.67 14.05 8.55
N THR A 290 -5.55 15.06 7.69
CA THR A 290 -6.40 16.26 7.73
C THR A 290 -7.17 16.39 6.42
N ALA A 291 -8.26 17.14 6.40
CA ALA A 291 -8.98 17.41 5.18
C ALA A 291 -8.07 18.06 4.11
N GLY A 292 -7.13 18.92 4.56
CA GLY A 292 -6.14 19.54 3.70
C GLY A 292 -5.23 18.53 2.99
N VAL A 293 -4.77 17.50 3.70
CA VAL A 293 -3.95 16.42 3.11
C VAL A 293 -4.76 15.66 2.04
N PHE A 294 -6.02 15.37 2.32
CA PHE A 294 -6.88 14.65 1.39
C PHE A 294 -7.21 15.47 0.14
N ASN A 295 -7.50 16.76 0.32
CA ASN A 295 -7.87 17.68 -0.76
C ASN A 295 -6.67 18.29 -1.51
N GLY A 296 -5.44 18.05 -1.05
CA GLY A 296 -4.23 18.63 -1.65
C GLY A 296 -3.99 20.09 -1.30
N THR A 297 -4.63 20.62 -0.25
CA THR A 297 -4.46 22.00 0.23
C THR A 297 -3.64 22.10 1.53
N ALA A 298 -3.03 20.98 1.92
CA ALA A 298 -2.26 20.90 3.16
C ALA A 298 -1.02 21.79 3.12
N SER A 299 -0.69 22.39 4.26
CA SER A 299 0.58 23.09 4.48
C SER A 299 1.74 22.07 4.57
N GLU A 300 2.98 22.56 4.39
CA GLU A 300 4.18 21.71 4.56
C GLU A 300 4.22 21.04 5.94
N ALA A 301 3.84 21.74 7.00
CA ALA A 301 3.80 21.21 8.34
C ALA A 301 2.78 20.06 8.49
N GLU A 302 1.62 20.18 7.86
CA GLU A 302 0.60 19.12 7.83
C GLU A 302 1.08 17.90 7.04
N MET A 303 1.72 18.11 5.88
CA MET A 303 2.32 17.04 5.08
C MET A 303 3.43 16.31 5.85
N LEU A 304 4.30 17.05 6.54
CA LEU A 304 5.35 16.47 7.38
C LEU A 304 4.76 15.63 8.54
N ASN A 305 3.73 16.16 9.20
CA ASN A 305 3.02 15.44 10.25
C ASN A 305 2.35 14.18 9.72
N TYR A 306 1.68 14.25 8.59
CA TYR A 306 1.08 13.11 7.90
C TYR A 306 2.11 12.02 7.58
N ASN A 307 3.22 12.40 6.96
CA ASN A 307 4.31 11.46 6.66
C ASN A 307 4.85 10.78 7.93
N ASN A 308 5.10 11.56 8.99
CA ASN A 308 5.68 11.04 10.22
C ASN A 308 4.72 10.16 11.02
N ARG A 309 3.42 10.47 11.03
CA ARG A 309 2.43 9.78 11.86
C ARG A 309 1.72 8.64 11.15
N THR A 310 1.59 8.70 9.83
CA THR A 310 0.82 7.72 9.05
C THR A 310 1.71 6.90 8.14
N ILE A 311 2.43 7.53 7.23
CA ILE A 311 3.22 6.84 6.20
C ILE A 311 4.41 6.09 6.80
N LYS A 312 5.26 6.78 7.56
CA LYS A 312 6.46 6.17 8.17
C LYS A 312 6.20 4.95 9.05
N PRO A 313 5.20 4.93 9.97
CA PRO A 313 4.92 3.75 10.77
C PRO A 313 4.55 2.53 9.94
N ILE A 314 3.78 2.70 8.88
CA ILE A 314 3.38 1.63 7.97
C ILE A 314 4.60 1.09 7.20
N LEU A 315 5.38 1.98 6.58
CA LEU A 315 6.59 1.60 5.87
C LEU A 315 7.60 0.92 6.78
N LYS A 316 7.72 1.38 8.03
CA LYS A 316 8.59 0.76 9.03
C LYS A 316 8.11 -0.65 9.39
N ALA A 317 6.81 -0.87 9.55
CA ALA A 317 6.26 -2.20 9.79
C ALA A 317 6.55 -3.15 8.62
N VAL A 318 6.30 -2.69 7.37
CA VAL A 318 6.57 -3.45 6.16
C VAL A 318 8.05 -3.82 6.03
N THR A 319 8.93 -2.82 6.05
CA THR A 319 10.37 -3.04 5.85
C THR A 319 11.00 -3.86 6.97
N GLN A 320 10.53 -3.70 8.21
CA GLN A 320 11.02 -4.47 9.34
C GLN A 320 10.65 -5.96 9.22
N GLU A 321 9.42 -6.28 8.82
CA GLU A 321 8.99 -7.67 8.62
C GLU A 321 9.68 -8.31 7.42
N MET A 322 9.82 -7.60 6.31
CA MET A 322 10.58 -8.07 5.16
C MET A 322 12.04 -8.33 5.56
N LYS A 323 12.69 -7.40 6.25
CA LYS A 323 14.06 -7.57 6.77
C LYS A 323 14.16 -8.78 7.67
N ARG A 324 13.17 -9.01 8.55
CA ARG A 324 13.13 -10.11 9.49
C ARG A 324 13.04 -11.46 8.80
N LYS A 325 12.29 -11.57 7.70
CA LYS A 325 11.93 -12.82 7.04
C LYS A 325 12.75 -13.13 5.79
N PHE A 326 13.06 -12.13 4.99
CA PHE A 326 13.71 -12.32 3.70
C PHE A 326 15.24 -12.25 3.77
N LEU A 327 15.78 -11.63 4.81
CA LEU A 327 17.23 -11.60 5.01
C LEU A 327 17.66 -12.60 6.08
N SER A 328 18.70 -13.40 5.79
CA SER A 328 19.26 -14.34 6.75
C SER A 328 19.86 -13.63 7.96
N LYS A 329 20.00 -14.32 9.09
CA LYS A 329 20.65 -13.75 10.28
C LYS A 329 22.11 -13.32 10.00
N THR A 330 22.81 -14.08 9.16
CA THR A 330 24.18 -13.78 8.75
C THR A 330 24.23 -12.50 7.91
N SER A 331 23.37 -12.38 6.89
CA SER A 331 23.30 -11.17 6.06
C SER A 331 23.00 -9.91 6.85
N ARG A 332 22.13 -10.00 7.87
CA ARG A 332 21.79 -8.88 8.76
C ARG A 332 22.84 -8.56 9.82
N SER A 333 23.90 -9.38 9.94
CA SER A 333 24.96 -9.14 10.93
C SER A 333 25.70 -7.83 10.62
N LYS A 334 26.34 -7.24 11.63
CA LYS A 334 27.13 -6.01 11.46
C LYS A 334 28.25 -6.14 10.44
N THR A 335 28.73 -7.36 10.21
CA THR A 335 29.79 -7.64 9.24
C THR A 335 29.31 -7.52 7.80
N HIS A 336 28.11 -8.01 7.50
CA HIS A 336 27.53 -7.99 6.15
C HIS A 336 26.62 -6.77 5.92
N GLY A 337 25.92 -6.33 6.96
CA GLY A 337 25.17 -5.07 6.97
C GLY A 337 23.93 -5.00 6.09
N HIS A 338 23.40 -6.14 5.58
CA HIS A 338 22.23 -6.13 4.72
C HIS A 338 20.97 -5.63 5.46
N SER A 339 20.22 -4.75 4.82
CA SER A 339 18.99 -4.18 5.36
C SER A 339 18.01 -3.84 4.23
N ILE A 340 16.73 -3.75 4.58
CA ILE A 340 15.71 -3.18 3.71
C ILE A 340 15.33 -1.85 4.32
N MET A 341 15.45 -0.79 3.54
CA MET A 341 15.16 0.57 3.98
C MET A 341 14.16 1.23 3.03
N PHE A 342 13.44 2.19 3.55
CA PHE A 342 12.64 3.10 2.73
C PHE A 342 13.25 4.49 2.80
N ASN A 343 13.21 5.19 1.68
CA ASN A 343 13.69 6.56 1.58
C ASN A 343 12.50 7.48 1.29
N VAL A 344 12.19 8.34 2.24
CA VAL A 344 11.24 9.43 2.02
C VAL A 344 12.07 10.62 1.57
N ASP A 345 11.90 11.01 0.31
CA ASP A 345 12.57 12.20 -0.20
C ASP A 345 12.06 13.45 0.55
N ALA A 346 12.90 13.94 1.44
CA ALA A 346 12.57 15.10 2.24
C ALA A 346 12.49 16.39 1.41
N PHE A 347 13.13 16.41 0.24
CA PHE A 347 13.17 17.58 -0.65
C PHE A 347 11.96 17.68 -1.56
N SER A 348 11.33 16.54 -1.89
CA SER A 348 10.11 16.52 -2.73
C SER A 348 8.92 17.28 -2.14
N LEU A 349 8.93 17.48 -0.81
CA LEU A 349 7.88 18.19 -0.07
C LEU A 349 8.21 19.68 0.15
N MET A 350 9.38 20.14 -0.33
CA MET A 350 9.84 21.52 -0.10
C MET A 350 9.69 22.38 -1.35
N PRO A 351 9.30 23.65 -1.21
CA PRO A 351 9.33 24.60 -2.33
C PRO A 351 10.77 24.81 -2.80
N ILE A 352 10.94 25.05 -4.09
CA ILE A 352 12.27 25.25 -4.72
C ILE A 352 13.08 26.35 -4.04
N SER A 353 12.43 27.41 -3.56
CA SER A 353 13.09 28.48 -2.81
C SER A 353 13.73 28.01 -1.50
N ALA A 354 13.03 27.13 -0.76
CA ALA A 354 13.57 26.54 0.47
C ALA A 354 14.71 25.57 0.17
N ILE A 355 14.65 24.83 -0.93
CA ILE A 355 15.74 23.95 -1.36
C ILE A 355 17.00 24.75 -1.69
N ALA A 356 16.86 25.94 -2.34
CA ALA A 356 17.99 26.82 -2.62
C ALA A 356 18.69 27.31 -1.36
N ASP A 357 17.91 27.76 -0.35
CA ASP A 357 18.45 28.25 0.92
C ASP A 357 19.11 27.12 1.74
N ILE A 358 18.53 25.92 1.73
CA ILE A 358 19.08 24.74 2.40
C ILE A 358 20.31 24.25 1.66
N GLY A 359 20.28 24.24 0.32
CA GLY A 359 21.38 23.84 -0.54
C GLY A 359 22.63 24.69 -0.29
N ASP A 360 22.49 26.02 -0.24
CA ASP A 360 23.60 26.91 0.10
C ASP A 360 24.22 26.59 1.48
N LYS A 361 23.35 26.36 2.49
CA LYS A 361 23.79 25.99 3.85
C LYS A 361 24.49 24.63 3.87
N PHE A 362 24.01 23.65 3.10
CA PHE A 362 24.57 22.30 3.07
C PHE A 362 25.91 22.26 2.35
N ILE A 363 26.08 23.03 1.28
CA ILE A 363 27.37 23.17 0.60
C ILE A 363 28.38 23.86 1.55
N ARG A 364 28.01 24.99 2.15
CA ARG A 364 28.89 25.73 3.08
C ARG A 364 29.33 24.91 4.29
N ASN A 365 28.44 24.03 4.79
CA ASN A 365 28.76 23.17 5.94
C ASN A 365 29.38 21.81 5.52
N LYS A 366 29.75 21.63 4.25
CA LYS A 366 30.33 20.40 3.72
C LYS A 366 29.49 19.17 3.99
N ILE A 367 28.13 19.30 3.89
CA ILE A 367 27.17 18.21 4.10
C ILE A 367 26.83 17.53 2.78
N LEU A 368 26.58 18.35 1.72
CA LEU A 368 26.30 17.88 0.37
C LEU A 368 27.23 18.55 -0.64
N THR A 369 27.51 17.84 -1.72
CA THR A 369 28.26 18.37 -2.87
C THR A 369 27.33 19.15 -3.80
N PRO A 370 27.87 20.07 -4.64
CA PRO A 370 27.08 20.72 -5.69
C PRO A 370 26.37 19.74 -6.63
N ASN A 371 27.00 18.64 -7.01
CA ASN A 371 26.41 17.63 -7.89
C ASN A 371 25.26 16.85 -7.21
N GLU A 372 25.33 16.58 -5.92
CA GLU A 372 24.24 15.97 -5.17
C GLU A 372 23.01 16.90 -5.13
N ILE A 373 23.21 18.21 -4.94
CA ILE A 373 22.09 19.17 -4.99
C ILE A 373 21.51 19.31 -6.40
N ARG A 374 22.38 19.30 -7.45
CA ARG A 374 21.91 19.27 -8.83
C ARG A 374 21.05 18.04 -9.11
N GLY A 375 21.48 16.86 -8.59
CA GLY A 375 20.70 15.62 -8.68
C GLY A 375 19.33 15.71 -8.01
N ILE A 376 19.24 16.32 -6.83
CA ILE A 376 17.98 16.57 -6.11
C ILE A 376 17.04 17.47 -6.93
N LEU A 377 17.59 18.46 -7.64
CA LEU A 377 16.83 19.36 -8.50
C LEU A 377 16.53 18.78 -9.88
N GLY A 378 17.01 17.56 -10.20
CA GLY A 378 16.83 16.91 -11.50
C GLY A 378 17.76 17.41 -12.60
N PHE A 379 18.84 18.13 -12.26
CA PHE A 379 19.86 18.54 -13.22
C PHE A 379 20.97 17.49 -13.37
N ALA A 380 21.49 17.36 -14.58
CA ALA A 380 22.67 16.53 -14.84
C ALA A 380 23.87 17.01 -14.01
N PRO A 381 24.76 16.10 -13.55
CA PRO A 381 25.97 16.49 -12.83
C PRO A 381 26.83 17.44 -13.68
N SER A 382 27.50 18.38 -13.02
CA SER A 382 28.49 19.25 -13.67
C SER A 382 29.77 18.46 -13.97
N SER A 383 30.43 18.77 -15.07
CA SER A 383 31.74 18.22 -15.42
C SER A 383 32.91 18.87 -14.66
N ASP A 384 32.62 19.80 -13.76
CA ASP A 384 33.63 20.45 -12.93
C ASP A 384 34.12 19.46 -11.86
N GLU A 385 35.45 19.21 -11.80
CA GLU A 385 36.06 18.28 -10.84
C GLU A 385 35.82 18.67 -9.37
N THR A 386 35.55 19.97 -9.10
CA THR A 386 35.25 20.46 -7.76
C THR A 386 33.80 20.23 -7.35
N ALA A 387 32.90 19.94 -8.30
CA ALA A 387 31.48 19.79 -8.03
C ALA A 387 31.11 18.52 -7.25
N ASP A 388 31.99 17.53 -7.21
CA ASP A 388 31.87 16.29 -6.42
C ASP A 388 32.65 16.33 -5.10
N GLN A 389 33.28 17.47 -4.80
CA GLN A 389 34.05 17.64 -3.58
C GLN A 389 33.25 18.39 -2.52
N LEU A 390 33.38 17.98 -1.26
CA LEU A 390 32.82 18.69 -0.10
C LEU A 390 33.63 19.93 0.22
N ASN A 391 33.57 20.96 -0.62
CA ASN A 391 34.30 22.21 -0.47
C ASN A 391 33.38 23.34 0.00
N ASN A 392 33.89 24.19 0.88
CA ASN A 392 33.22 25.45 1.24
C ASN A 392 33.71 26.56 0.29
N PRO A 393 32.88 27.05 -0.65
CA PRO A 393 33.31 28.07 -1.60
C PRO A 393 33.70 29.41 -0.95
N ASN A 394 33.35 29.62 0.30
CA ASN A 394 33.68 30.83 1.06
C ASN A 394 34.92 30.69 1.96
N MET A 395 35.59 29.53 1.96
CA MET A 395 36.87 29.36 2.66
C MET A 395 37.97 29.16 1.61
N PRO A 396 39.14 29.84 1.75
CA PRO A 396 40.26 29.52 0.90
C PRO A 396 40.60 28.05 1.05
N ASN A 397 40.88 27.37 -0.06
CA ASN A 397 41.39 26.00 -0.03
C ASN A 397 42.65 26.02 0.81
N GLU A 398 42.69 25.25 1.90
CA GLU A 398 43.92 24.95 2.59
C GLU A 398 44.78 24.18 1.57
N GLU A 399 45.80 24.87 1.02
CA GLU A 399 46.87 24.16 0.30
C GLU A 399 47.42 23.06 1.22
N PRO A 400 47.63 21.85 0.74
CA PRO A 400 48.30 20.84 1.54
C PRO A 400 49.62 21.43 2.04
N PRO A 401 50.00 21.20 3.30
CA PRO A 401 51.21 21.77 3.86
C PRO A 401 52.35 21.44 2.91
N ASN A 402 52.97 22.47 2.34
CA ASN A 402 54.13 22.36 1.46
C ASN A 402 55.11 21.38 2.05
N GLY A 403 55.60 20.48 1.21
CA GLY A 403 56.58 19.46 1.58
C GLY A 403 57.80 20.03 2.33
N PRO A 404 58.62 19.19 2.90
CA PRO A 404 59.63 19.53 3.89
C PRO A 404 60.44 20.76 3.45
N ALA A 405 60.48 21.76 4.34
CA ALA A 405 61.21 23.01 4.13
C ALA A 405 62.65 22.67 3.69
N THR A 406 63.01 23.16 2.52
CA THR A 406 64.39 23.13 2.06
C THR A 406 65.29 23.80 3.14
N PRO A 407 66.35 23.15 3.59
CA PRO A 407 67.26 23.77 4.58
C PRO A 407 67.88 25.02 3.98
N PRO A 408 68.09 26.10 4.77
CA PRO A 408 68.68 27.32 4.28
C PRO A 408 70.09 27.07 3.71
N ASP A 409 70.32 27.70 2.57
CA ASP A 409 71.62 27.65 1.86
C ASP A 409 72.75 28.18 2.81
N PRO A 410 73.89 27.50 2.85
CA PRO A 410 74.99 27.95 3.73
C PRO A 410 75.54 29.28 3.26
N THR A 411 75.54 30.28 4.15
CA THR A 411 76.14 31.58 3.98
C THR A 411 77.61 31.44 3.54
N PRO A 412 78.07 32.16 2.52
CA PRO A 412 79.52 32.15 2.12
C PRO A 412 80.36 32.78 3.23
N PRO A 413 81.61 32.26 3.45
CA PRO A 413 82.50 32.83 4.46
C PRO A 413 82.96 34.23 4.12
N GLU A 414 82.85 35.18 5.06
CA GLU A 414 83.44 36.50 4.98
C GLU A 414 84.94 36.42 4.74
N ALA A 415 85.40 37.08 3.70
CA ALA A 415 86.83 37.23 3.40
C ALA A 415 87.40 38.30 4.32
N THR A 416 88.41 37.91 5.13
CA THR A 416 89.38 38.77 5.80
C THR A 416 90.42 39.27 4.86
#